data_9aa90d95597c94529e2bbf84c6699472
#
_entry.id   9aa90d95597c94529e2bbf84c6699472
#
_cell.length_a   1.000
_cell.length_b   1.000
_cell.length_c   1.000
_cell.angle_alpha   90.00
_cell.angle_beta   90.00
_cell.angle_gamma   90.00
#
_symmetry.space_group_name_H-M   'P 1'
#
loop_
_entity.id
_entity.type
_entity.pdbx_description
1 polymer ?
#
loop_
_entity_poly.entity_id
_entity_poly.type
_entity_poly.pdbx_seq_one_letter_code
_entity_poly.pdbx_strand_id
1 'polypeptide(L)'
;MAKIISQNTDLNIIYYKQIMAGCYVNTFLSPLSLERETECLKKVAQNDKEAKDELILHNMRLVAHVTKKYAVSEDEMEELISIGTIGLIKAVSSFKADYGNRFATFAIRCIENEILMHFRSRKKSRGDVSIFEPIGTDKEGNQIHLVDVIEGCVHI
;
A
#
# COMPACT_ATOMS: atom_id res chain seq x y z
N MET A 1 -7.47 -25.73 -0.86
CA MET A 1 -7.47 -24.25 -0.81
C MET A 1 -6.49 -23.64 0.19
N ALA A 2 -6.24 -24.22 1.35
CA ALA A 2 -5.29 -23.67 2.34
C ALA A 2 -3.81 -23.63 1.94
N LYS A 3 -3.34 -24.51 1.05
CA LYS A 3 -1.94 -24.56 0.59
C LYS A 3 -1.52 -23.43 -0.38
N ILE A 4 -2.47 -22.85 -1.12
CA ILE A 4 -2.19 -21.78 -2.09
C ILE A 4 -2.07 -20.42 -1.39
N ILE A 5 -2.79 -20.23 -0.28
CA ILE A 5 -2.72 -19.00 0.52
C ILE A 5 -1.39 -18.92 1.29
N SER A 6 -0.85 -20.05 1.74
CA SER A 6 0.44 -20.13 2.44
C SER A 6 1.62 -19.72 1.56
N GLN A 7 1.68 -20.14 0.30
CA GLN A 7 2.81 -19.81 -0.59
C GLN A 7 2.89 -18.32 -0.98
N ASN A 8 1.74 -17.63 -1.11
CA ASN A 8 1.73 -16.19 -1.41
C ASN A 8 2.13 -15.34 -0.18
N THR A 9 1.83 -15.81 1.02
CA THR A 9 2.20 -15.11 2.26
C THR A 9 3.70 -15.22 2.52
N ASP A 10 4.31 -16.38 2.25
CA ASP A 10 5.73 -16.61 2.44
C ASP A 10 6.59 -15.80 1.46
N LEU A 11 6.17 -15.68 0.21
CA LEU A 11 6.85 -14.83 -0.79
C LEU A 11 6.80 -13.35 -0.37
N ASN A 12 5.65 -12.85 0.05
CA ASN A 12 5.55 -11.47 0.55
C ASN A 12 6.45 -11.24 1.78
N ILE A 13 6.48 -12.15 2.74
CA ILE A 13 7.31 -12.04 3.95
C ILE A 13 8.81 -12.10 3.60
N ILE A 14 9.22 -12.92 2.65
CA ILE A 14 10.63 -12.99 2.20
C ILE A 14 11.02 -11.68 1.49
N TYR A 15 10.17 -11.15 0.63
CA TYR A 15 10.39 -9.85 -0.02
C TYR A 15 10.43 -8.70 0.99
N TYR A 16 9.54 -8.70 1.99
CA TYR A 16 9.56 -7.71 3.07
C TYR A 16 10.87 -7.76 3.87
N LYS A 17 11.31 -8.94 4.30
CA LYS A 17 12.57 -9.09 5.06
C LYS A 17 13.80 -8.66 4.26
N GLN A 18 13.82 -8.86 2.95
CA GLN A 18 14.92 -8.45 2.09
C GLN A 18 14.94 -6.94 1.83
N ILE A 19 13.78 -6.30 1.78
CA ILE A 19 13.66 -4.84 1.68
C ILE A 19 14.18 -4.18 2.95
N MET A 20 13.85 -4.73 4.13
CA MET A 20 14.23 -4.19 5.43
C MET A 20 15.71 -4.34 5.78
N ALA A 21 16.45 -5.24 5.12
CA ALA A 21 17.88 -5.47 5.39
C ALA A 21 18.82 -4.39 4.77
N GLY A 22 18.32 -3.22 4.36
CA GLY A 22 19.12 -2.11 3.85
C GLY A 22 19.72 -2.30 2.45
N CYS A 23 19.42 -3.41 1.76
CA CYS A 23 19.89 -3.70 0.41
C CYS A 23 18.87 -3.29 -0.65
N TYR A 24 18.45 -2.02 -0.62
CA TYR A 24 17.33 -1.50 -1.42
C TYR A 24 17.48 -1.59 -2.95
N VAL A 25 18.64 -1.87 -3.48
CA VAL A 25 18.86 -1.74 -4.93
C VAL A 25 19.12 -3.08 -5.63
N ASN A 26 19.68 -4.06 -4.94
CA ASN A 26 20.12 -5.32 -5.58
C ASN A 26 19.16 -6.51 -5.38
N THR A 27 18.05 -6.32 -4.65
CA THR A 27 17.14 -7.42 -4.29
C THR A 27 15.93 -7.54 -5.24
N PHE A 28 15.62 -6.45 -5.97
CA PHE A 28 14.52 -6.49 -6.92
C PHE A 28 14.91 -7.20 -8.22
N LEU A 29 13.97 -7.93 -8.79
CA LEU A 29 14.14 -8.52 -10.10
C LEU A 29 14.47 -7.45 -11.15
N SER A 30 15.29 -7.83 -12.14
CA SER A 30 15.60 -6.95 -13.26
C SER A 30 14.31 -6.59 -14.02
N PRO A 31 14.19 -5.35 -14.55
CA PRO A 31 13.07 -4.98 -15.39
C PRO A 31 12.89 -5.95 -16.56
N LEU A 32 11.66 -6.19 -16.96
CA LEU A 32 11.36 -6.99 -18.14
C LEU A 32 11.88 -6.30 -19.40
N SER A 33 12.25 -7.08 -20.41
CA SER A 33 12.47 -6.52 -21.75
C SER A 33 11.18 -5.93 -22.30
N LEU A 34 11.28 -4.94 -23.19
CA LEU A 34 10.12 -4.28 -23.80
C LEU A 34 9.16 -5.27 -24.49
N GLU A 35 9.73 -6.30 -25.13
CA GLU A 35 8.96 -7.36 -25.78
C GLU A 35 8.18 -8.17 -24.76
N ARG A 36 8.85 -8.60 -23.67
CA ARG A 36 8.21 -9.40 -22.62
C ARG A 36 7.16 -8.59 -21.85
N GLU A 37 7.43 -7.32 -21.54
CA GLU A 37 6.45 -6.41 -20.93
C GLU A 37 5.19 -6.31 -21.79
N THR A 38 5.36 -6.13 -23.11
CA THR A 38 4.24 -6.03 -24.05
C THR A 38 3.44 -7.33 -24.13
N GLU A 39 4.12 -8.49 -24.10
CA GLU A 39 3.47 -9.80 -24.07
C GLU A 39 2.65 -9.99 -22.78
N CYS A 40 3.25 -9.68 -21.63
CA CYS A 40 2.58 -9.76 -20.34
C CYS A 40 1.35 -8.84 -20.29
N LEU A 41 1.46 -7.61 -20.79
CA LEU A 41 0.33 -6.67 -20.84
C LEU A 41 -0.83 -7.21 -21.70
N LYS A 42 -0.55 -7.88 -22.81
CA LYS A 42 -1.59 -8.54 -23.63
C LYS A 42 -2.27 -9.67 -22.88
N LYS A 43 -1.50 -10.50 -22.14
CA LYS A 43 -2.04 -11.59 -21.32
C LYS A 43 -2.86 -11.07 -20.13
N VAL A 44 -2.42 -9.98 -19.51
CA VAL A 44 -3.17 -9.29 -18.44
C VAL A 44 -4.53 -8.83 -18.93
N ALA A 45 -4.65 -8.32 -20.16
CA ALA A 45 -5.93 -7.96 -20.76
C ALA A 45 -6.88 -9.18 -20.92
N GLN A 46 -6.33 -10.39 -20.95
CA GLN A 46 -7.07 -11.65 -20.96
C GLN A 46 -7.33 -12.24 -19.55
N ASN A 47 -7.03 -11.44 -18.50
CA ASN A 47 -7.14 -11.86 -17.10
C ASN A 47 -6.17 -12.97 -16.65
N ASP A 48 -5.05 -13.15 -17.33
CA ASP A 48 -4.00 -14.08 -16.93
C ASP A 48 -3.37 -13.62 -15.60
N LYS A 49 -3.46 -14.51 -14.59
CA LYS A 49 -2.95 -14.23 -13.26
C LYS A 49 -1.42 -14.27 -13.20
N GLU A 50 -0.80 -15.23 -13.90
CA GLU A 50 0.66 -15.39 -13.90
C GLU A 50 1.33 -14.18 -14.54
N ALA A 51 0.78 -13.67 -15.64
CA ALA A 51 1.28 -12.46 -16.27
C ALA A 51 1.11 -11.20 -15.39
N LYS A 52 0.05 -11.12 -14.59
CA LYS A 52 -0.12 -10.05 -13.60
C LYS A 52 0.95 -10.11 -12.52
N ASP A 53 1.19 -11.29 -11.96
CA ASP A 53 2.17 -11.51 -10.91
C ASP A 53 3.59 -11.22 -11.41
N GLU A 54 3.92 -11.66 -12.63
CA GLU A 54 5.21 -11.37 -13.30
C GLU A 54 5.42 -9.87 -13.47
N LEU A 55 4.42 -9.14 -13.97
CA LEU A 55 4.50 -7.68 -14.13
C LEU A 55 4.69 -6.96 -12.79
N ILE A 56 3.97 -7.36 -11.75
CA ILE A 56 4.10 -6.78 -10.41
C ILE A 56 5.51 -6.99 -9.88
N LEU A 57 6.00 -8.24 -9.89
CA LEU A 57 7.30 -8.61 -9.33
C LEU A 57 8.46 -7.84 -10.00
N HIS A 58 8.46 -7.75 -11.31
CA HIS A 58 9.52 -7.07 -12.07
C HIS A 58 9.44 -5.54 -12.00
N ASN A 59 8.32 -4.99 -11.52
CA ASN A 59 8.12 -3.54 -11.37
C ASN A 59 8.12 -3.03 -9.92
N MET A 60 8.38 -3.89 -8.92
CA MET A 60 8.48 -3.50 -7.50
C MET A 60 9.54 -2.42 -7.26
N ARG A 61 10.57 -2.35 -8.09
CA ARG A 61 11.58 -1.29 -8.05
C ARG A 61 10.99 0.10 -8.27
N LEU A 62 9.92 0.24 -9.06
CA LEU A 62 9.20 1.51 -9.21
C LEU A 62 8.55 1.94 -7.90
N VAL A 63 7.95 0.99 -7.17
CA VAL A 63 7.37 1.27 -5.84
C VAL A 63 8.43 1.83 -4.92
N ALA A 64 9.56 1.12 -4.74
CA ALA A 64 10.65 1.58 -3.88
C ALA A 64 11.21 2.95 -4.30
N HIS A 65 11.29 3.23 -5.60
CA HIS A 65 11.76 4.52 -6.11
C HIS A 65 10.80 5.66 -5.77
N VAL A 66 9.50 5.43 -5.89
CA VAL A 66 8.47 6.43 -5.59
C VAL A 66 8.36 6.67 -4.09
N THR A 67 8.28 5.60 -3.29
CA THR A 67 8.13 5.70 -1.83
C THR A 67 9.29 6.43 -1.17
N LYS A 68 10.51 6.28 -1.69
CA LYS A 68 11.70 6.98 -1.19
C LYS A 68 11.57 8.50 -1.22
N LYS A 69 10.72 9.07 -2.08
CA LYS A 69 10.48 10.52 -2.13
C LYS A 69 9.63 11.04 -0.97
N TYR A 70 8.85 10.15 -0.35
CA TYR A 70 7.82 10.50 0.63
C TYR A 70 8.15 10.04 2.04
N ALA A 71 8.96 9.00 2.19
CA ALA A 71 9.33 8.46 3.49
C ALA A 71 10.37 9.32 4.18
N VAL A 72 10.13 9.61 5.46
CA VAL A 72 11.03 10.35 6.34
C VAL A 72 11.78 9.39 7.28
N SER A 73 11.17 8.25 7.62
CA SER A 73 11.73 7.21 8.48
C SER A 73 11.66 5.83 7.84
N GLU A 74 12.35 4.85 8.42
CA GLU A 74 12.31 3.46 7.95
C GLU A 74 10.92 2.85 8.14
N ASP A 75 10.27 3.12 9.28
CA ASP A 75 8.92 2.64 9.55
C ASP A 75 7.89 3.18 8.54
N GLU A 76 7.98 4.48 8.21
CA GLU A 76 7.15 5.08 7.16
C GLU A 76 7.44 4.49 5.78
N MET A 77 8.70 4.12 5.50
CA MET A 77 9.07 3.50 4.23
C MET A 77 8.36 2.17 4.06
N GLU A 78 8.29 1.34 5.09
CA GLU A 78 7.62 0.03 5.05
C GLU A 78 6.12 0.19 4.79
N GLU A 79 5.47 1.09 5.51
CA GLU A 79 4.06 1.41 5.31
C GLU A 79 3.80 1.90 3.87
N LEU A 80 4.61 2.83 3.38
CA LEU A 80 4.46 3.40 2.04
C LEU A 80 4.76 2.39 0.93
N ILE A 81 5.67 1.43 1.12
CA ILE A 81 5.90 0.33 0.17
C ILE A 81 4.65 -0.54 0.06
N SER A 82 4.00 -0.86 1.17
CA SER A 82 2.76 -1.62 1.17
C SER A 82 1.67 -0.91 0.38
N ILE A 83 1.47 0.38 0.65
CA ILE A 83 0.49 1.24 -0.03
C ILE A 83 0.84 1.40 -1.51
N GLY A 84 2.11 1.66 -1.82
CA GLY A 84 2.58 1.78 -3.18
C GLY A 84 2.42 0.50 -4.00
N THR A 85 2.55 -0.67 -3.35
CA THR A 85 2.30 -1.97 -3.99
C THR A 85 0.83 -2.11 -4.39
N ILE A 86 -0.11 -1.63 -3.57
CA ILE A 86 -1.53 -1.57 -3.95
C ILE A 86 -1.71 -0.69 -5.18
N GLY A 87 -1.02 0.46 -5.24
CA GLY A 87 -1.03 1.35 -6.40
C GLY A 87 -0.51 0.66 -7.67
N LEU A 88 0.56 -0.13 -7.56
CA LEU A 88 1.10 -0.91 -8.69
C LEU A 88 0.12 -2.00 -9.15
N ILE A 89 -0.51 -2.74 -8.23
CA ILE A 89 -1.53 -3.75 -8.55
C ILE A 89 -2.70 -3.13 -9.31
N LYS A 90 -3.18 -1.96 -8.85
CA LYS A 90 -4.22 -1.19 -9.54
C LYS A 90 -3.76 -0.77 -10.94
N ALA A 91 -2.51 -0.32 -11.08
CA ALA A 91 -1.93 0.05 -12.38
C ALA A 91 -1.91 -1.13 -13.35
N VAL A 92 -1.42 -2.31 -12.93
CA VAL A 92 -1.40 -3.52 -13.76
C VAL A 92 -2.80 -3.90 -14.22
N SER A 93 -3.80 -3.78 -13.34
CA SER A 93 -5.18 -4.17 -13.63
C SER A 93 -5.94 -3.18 -14.52
N SER A 94 -5.55 -1.90 -14.52
CA SER A 94 -6.28 -0.83 -15.22
C SER A 94 -5.55 -0.27 -16.45
N PHE A 95 -4.30 -0.68 -16.68
CA PHE A 95 -3.52 -0.18 -17.81
C PHE A 95 -4.12 -0.62 -19.15
N LYS A 96 -4.22 0.33 -20.06
CA LYS A 96 -4.65 0.10 -21.46
C LYS A 96 -3.54 0.58 -22.40
N ALA A 97 -3.01 -0.33 -23.19
CA ALA A 97 -1.91 -0.05 -24.10
C ALA A 97 -2.29 0.88 -25.27
N ASP A 98 -3.58 1.07 -25.52
CA ASP A 98 -4.12 1.79 -26.69
C ASP A 98 -3.80 3.30 -26.70
N TYR A 99 -3.41 3.86 -25.56
CA TYR A 99 -3.13 5.31 -25.42
C TYR A 99 -1.69 5.72 -25.67
N GLY A 100 -0.83 4.82 -26.14
CA GLY A 100 0.58 5.12 -26.47
C GLY A 100 1.47 5.48 -25.26
N ASN A 101 0.96 5.38 -24.05
CA ASN A 101 1.70 5.65 -22.82
C ASN A 101 2.56 4.45 -22.42
N ARG A 102 3.77 4.71 -21.88
CA ARG A 102 4.59 3.65 -21.28
C ARG A 102 3.96 3.18 -19.96
N PHE A 103 3.93 1.86 -19.74
CA PHE A 103 3.41 1.26 -18.52
C PHE A 103 4.06 1.85 -17.25
N ALA A 104 5.38 1.98 -17.22
CA ALA A 104 6.11 2.52 -16.09
C ALA A 104 5.64 3.94 -15.71
N THR A 105 5.37 4.82 -16.68
CA THR A 105 4.88 6.19 -16.41
C THR A 105 3.48 6.16 -15.79
N PHE A 106 2.61 5.29 -16.27
CA PHE A 106 1.28 5.10 -15.71
C PHE A 106 1.32 4.52 -14.30
N ALA A 107 2.16 3.50 -14.10
CA ALA A 107 2.35 2.86 -12.81
C ALA A 107 2.85 3.83 -11.75
N ILE A 108 3.85 4.67 -12.06
CA ILE A 108 4.36 5.71 -11.15
C ILE A 108 3.22 6.63 -10.67
N ARG A 109 2.36 7.09 -11.59
CA ARG A 109 1.21 7.95 -11.24
C ARG A 109 0.21 7.23 -10.34
N CYS A 110 -0.08 5.96 -10.60
CA CYS A 110 -0.98 5.17 -9.75
C CYS A 110 -0.40 4.98 -8.34
N ILE A 111 0.90 4.69 -8.23
CA ILE A 111 1.60 4.55 -6.96
C ILE A 111 1.57 5.89 -6.19
N GLU A 112 1.94 6.99 -6.83
CA GLU A 112 1.90 8.33 -6.23
C GLU A 112 0.50 8.70 -5.73
N ASN A 113 -0.53 8.44 -6.53
CA ASN A 113 -1.91 8.71 -6.16
C ASN A 113 -2.34 7.93 -4.92
N GLU A 114 -1.97 6.66 -4.81
CA GLU A 114 -2.31 5.84 -3.65
C GLU A 114 -1.62 6.35 -2.37
N ILE A 115 -0.35 6.72 -2.45
CA ILE A 115 0.40 7.33 -1.35
C ILE A 115 -0.23 8.66 -0.93
N LEU A 116 -0.58 9.52 -1.88
CA LEU A 116 -1.22 10.80 -1.58
C LEU A 116 -2.62 10.62 -0.98
N MET A 117 -3.38 9.62 -1.41
CA MET A 117 -4.67 9.28 -0.80
C MET A 117 -4.50 8.82 0.64
N HIS A 118 -3.48 8.00 0.93
CA HIS A 118 -3.15 7.58 2.29
C HIS A 118 -2.85 8.80 3.18
N PHE A 119 -2.00 9.72 2.75
CA PHE A 119 -1.71 10.93 3.52
C PHE A 119 -2.94 11.82 3.77
N ARG A 120 -3.84 11.94 2.78
CA ARG A 120 -5.10 12.68 2.96
C ARG A 120 -6.00 12.00 3.99
N SER A 121 -6.14 10.68 3.94
CA SER A 121 -6.91 9.91 4.91
C SER A 121 -6.33 10.07 6.31
N ARG A 122 -5.02 9.89 6.47
CA ARG A 122 -4.32 10.06 7.75
C ARG A 122 -4.48 11.48 8.32
N LYS A 123 -4.44 12.52 7.44
CA LYS A 123 -4.68 13.90 7.85
C LYS A 123 -6.11 14.11 8.34
N LYS A 124 -7.09 13.46 7.71
CA LYS A 124 -8.51 13.56 8.10
C LYS A 124 -8.74 12.90 9.46
N SER A 125 -8.15 11.73 9.71
CA SER A 125 -8.29 10.99 10.98
C SER A 125 -7.43 11.54 12.13
N ARG A 126 -6.58 12.53 11.87
CA ARG A 126 -5.74 13.14 12.93
C ARG A 126 -6.51 13.87 14.02
N GLY A 127 -7.76 14.23 13.75
CA GLY A 127 -8.67 14.88 14.70
C GLY A 127 -9.64 13.92 15.38
N ASP A 128 -9.58 12.63 15.03
CA ASP A 128 -10.49 11.65 15.62
C ASP A 128 -10.00 11.33 17.04
N VAL A 129 -10.86 11.51 18.02
CA VAL A 129 -10.61 11.17 19.44
C VAL A 129 -11.37 9.88 19.75
N SER A 130 -10.72 8.98 20.48
CA SER A 130 -11.39 7.75 20.91
C SER A 130 -12.50 8.07 21.90
N ILE A 131 -13.68 7.53 21.67
CA ILE A 131 -14.82 7.67 22.61
C ILE A 131 -14.53 7.03 23.99
N PHE A 132 -13.55 6.13 24.05
CA PHE A 132 -13.07 5.51 25.28
C PHE A 132 -11.84 6.20 25.87
N GLU A 133 -11.42 7.35 25.32
CA GLU A 133 -10.33 8.11 25.90
C GLU A 133 -10.81 8.81 27.19
N PRO A 134 -10.05 8.71 28.30
CA PRO A 134 -10.41 9.37 29.54
C PRO A 134 -10.28 10.90 29.36
N ILE A 135 -11.37 11.63 29.55
CA ILE A 135 -11.43 13.08 29.45
C ILE A 135 -11.27 13.80 30.79
N GLY A 136 -11.33 13.05 31.90
CA GLY A 136 -11.17 13.59 33.24
C GLY A 136 -11.35 12.55 34.33
N THR A 137 -11.31 13.02 35.56
CA THR A 137 -11.64 12.19 36.75
C THR A 137 -12.73 12.88 37.55
N ASP A 138 -13.63 12.10 38.12
CA ASP A 138 -14.65 12.61 39.03
C ASP A 138 -14.05 12.95 40.43
N LYS A 139 -14.87 13.46 41.30
CA LYS A 139 -14.46 13.82 42.68
C LYS A 139 -14.08 12.61 43.53
N GLU A 140 -14.43 11.41 43.08
CA GLU A 140 -14.19 10.13 43.74
C GLU A 140 -12.97 9.42 43.17
N GLY A 141 -12.36 9.97 42.11
CA GLY A 141 -11.13 9.46 41.49
C GLY A 141 -11.38 8.47 40.33
N ASN A 142 -12.63 8.27 39.91
CA ASN A 142 -12.95 7.39 38.77
C ASN A 142 -12.68 8.15 37.45
N GLN A 143 -12.20 7.43 36.40
CA GLN A 143 -12.01 7.98 35.10
C GLN A 143 -13.36 8.18 34.39
N ILE A 144 -13.56 9.39 33.84
CA ILE A 144 -14.71 9.72 33.02
C ILE A 144 -14.28 9.61 31.55
N HIS A 145 -14.97 8.80 30.77
CA HIS A 145 -14.73 8.62 29.33
C HIS A 145 -15.68 9.49 28.51
N LEU A 146 -15.31 9.82 27.29
CA LEU A 146 -16.13 10.61 26.38
C LEU A 146 -17.49 9.95 26.10
N VAL A 147 -17.55 8.60 26.07
CA VAL A 147 -18.79 7.84 25.90
C VAL A 147 -19.80 8.13 27.02
N ASP A 148 -19.34 8.24 28.27
CA ASP A 148 -20.21 8.47 29.44
C ASP A 148 -20.93 9.83 29.36
N VAL A 149 -20.25 10.84 28.80
CA VAL A 149 -20.80 12.18 28.61
C VAL A 149 -21.81 12.23 27.47
N ILE A 150 -21.55 11.49 26.38
CA ILE A 150 -22.44 11.46 25.20
C ILE A 150 -23.74 10.72 25.54
N GLU A 151 -23.67 9.59 26.25
CA GLU A 151 -24.86 8.84 26.70
C GLU A 151 -25.73 9.67 27.65
N GLY A 152 -25.12 10.49 28.52
CA GLY A 152 -25.84 11.39 29.40
C GLY A 152 -26.65 12.49 28.70
N CYS A 153 -26.32 12.82 27.44
CA CYS A 153 -27.04 13.82 26.65
C CYS A 153 -28.28 13.30 25.89
N VAL A 154 -28.51 11.97 25.88
CA VAL A 154 -29.61 11.35 25.12
C VAL A 154 -30.88 11.20 25.96
N HIS A 155 -30.84 11.51 27.25
CA HIS A 155 -32.02 11.51 28.16
C HIS A 155 -32.54 12.92 28.42
N ILE A 156 -33.05 13.58 27.35
CA ILE A 156 -33.94 14.74 27.48
C ILE A 156 -35.14 14.54 26.58
#